data_3ac09203480d59bcccf2aa30aaed7a40
#
_entry.id   3ac09203480d59bcccf2aa30aaed7a40
#
_cell.length_a   1.000
_cell.length_b   1.000
_cell.length_c   1.000
_cell.angle_alpha   90.00
_cell.angle_beta   90.00
_cell.angle_gamma   90.00
#
_symmetry.space_group_name_H-M   'P 1'
#
loop_
_entity.id
_entity.type
_entity.pdbx_description
1 polymer ?
#
loop_
_entity_poly.entity_id
_entity_poly.type
_entity_poly.pdbx_seq_one_letter_code
_entity_poly.pdbx_strand_id
1 'polypeptide(L)'
;MMKRVMVVTGVGLLVVVVAFIAIRRPGRAALVGAGMAAHNLCSATFVAGLDPDATLQELVRPVIGEPLGRFVHYRIDRADQSVETTFLGVFHAHAHFTPGYGCRMVFADTPPAPAPRALLPAEVSDGFAPAGPVMSTDPSLNTALDHVFDEHPGEPIKDVKAVVIVKNGHVIAERYAPGFGVNTPLLSYSVAKSFTNALLGVLVRQGRLRVDQPVGAPEWQRTGDSRAHITIEDLLRMRSGLDIEESDSGFDPVGRMEFLHDDMAGYAAQQPLRVPIGSEWDYTSGNTLIIDRLMGQTVGGGAKGMRDFAEEELLEPAHLSNLTMEFDGSGVFFGSSYVYAPARTYARFGELYLHDGVAPNGQRILPEGWVAWSRRSTLGTPYGAGFWTNDGPSRVAAWRVAHGFPKDGFFASGFLGQRIYIVPSEQLVVVRFGYSRPPDFGIEDDVALIAAAIHATHGQVKDVATQR
;
A
#
# COMPACT_ATOMS: atom_id res chain seq x y z
N MET A 1 -14.28 -24.87 -53.72
CA MET A 1 -15.02 -24.37 -52.57
C MET A 1 -14.14 -24.29 -51.32
N MET A 2 -13.38 -25.28 -50.96
CA MET A 2 -12.48 -25.34 -49.77
C MET A 2 -11.46 -24.18 -49.68
N LYS A 3 -10.77 -23.79 -50.77
CA LYS A 3 -9.81 -22.67 -50.77
C LYS A 3 -10.43 -21.29 -50.43
N ARG A 4 -11.68 -21.06 -50.86
CA ARG A 4 -12.39 -19.81 -50.54
C ARG A 4 -12.85 -19.76 -49.08
N VAL A 5 -13.25 -20.88 -48.50
CA VAL A 5 -13.63 -20.97 -47.07
C VAL A 5 -12.39 -20.74 -46.21
N MET A 6 -11.23 -21.31 -46.50
CA MET A 6 -9.98 -21.09 -45.75
C MET A 6 -9.52 -19.61 -45.81
N VAL A 7 -9.67 -18.94 -46.96
CA VAL A 7 -9.29 -17.52 -47.09
C VAL A 7 -10.22 -16.62 -46.25
N VAL A 8 -11.54 -16.89 -46.31
CA VAL A 8 -12.54 -16.09 -45.51
C VAL A 8 -12.32 -16.31 -44.01
N THR A 9 -12.03 -17.54 -43.57
CA THR A 9 -11.73 -17.82 -42.15
C THR A 9 -10.44 -17.16 -41.70
N GLY A 10 -9.40 -17.18 -42.54
CA GLY A 10 -8.13 -16.51 -42.26
C GLY A 10 -8.23 -14.99 -42.17
N VAL A 11 -9.00 -14.36 -43.06
CA VAL A 11 -9.26 -12.92 -43.04
C VAL A 11 -10.11 -12.55 -41.82
N GLY A 12 -11.13 -13.34 -41.46
CA GLY A 12 -11.93 -13.13 -40.26
C GLY A 12 -11.09 -13.20 -38.97
N LEU A 13 -10.21 -14.20 -38.86
CA LEU A 13 -9.30 -14.33 -37.71
C LEU A 13 -8.32 -13.15 -37.63
N LEU A 14 -7.75 -12.74 -38.79
CA LEU A 14 -6.85 -11.58 -38.83
C LEU A 14 -7.54 -10.30 -38.39
N VAL A 15 -8.77 -10.06 -38.81
CA VAL A 15 -9.57 -8.88 -38.39
C VAL A 15 -9.83 -8.90 -36.88
N VAL A 16 -10.17 -10.07 -36.33
CA VAL A 16 -10.38 -10.22 -34.86
C VAL A 16 -9.08 -9.97 -34.09
N VAL A 17 -7.96 -10.51 -34.56
CA VAL A 17 -6.63 -10.31 -33.95
C VAL A 17 -6.21 -8.83 -34.02
N VAL A 18 -6.39 -8.18 -35.18
CA VAL A 18 -6.07 -6.77 -35.35
C VAL A 18 -6.97 -5.90 -34.48
N ALA A 19 -8.29 -6.19 -34.40
CA ALA A 19 -9.20 -5.49 -33.53
C ALA A 19 -8.83 -5.68 -32.05
N PHE A 20 -8.48 -6.90 -31.62
CA PHE A 20 -7.98 -7.19 -30.27
C PHE A 20 -6.72 -6.38 -29.95
N ILE A 21 -5.73 -6.38 -30.85
CA ILE A 21 -4.46 -5.61 -30.68
C ILE A 21 -4.77 -4.09 -30.61
N ALA A 22 -5.65 -3.59 -31.46
CA ALA A 22 -6.02 -2.18 -31.48
C ALA A 22 -6.79 -1.72 -30.21
N ILE A 23 -7.70 -2.56 -29.72
CA ILE A 23 -8.54 -2.24 -28.56
C ILE A 23 -7.79 -2.47 -27.24
N ARG A 24 -7.17 -3.63 -27.08
CA ARG A 24 -6.53 -4.06 -25.82
C ARG A 24 -5.10 -3.57 -25.65
N ARG A 25 -4.42 -3.19 -26.75
CA ARG A 25 -3.04 -2.69 -26.75
C ARG A 25 -2.10 -3.57 -25.90
N PRO A 26 -2.00 -4.89 -26.18
CA PRO A 26 -1.25 -5.83 -25.33
C PRO A 26 0.22 -5.45 -25.10
N GLY A 27 0.82 -4.70 -26.03
CA GLY A 27 2.17 -4.14 -25.84
C GLY A 27 2.26 -3.16 -24.67
N ARG A 28 1.19 -2.39 -24.39
CA ARG A 28 1.17 -1.51 -23.21
C ARG A 28 1.06 -2.31 -21.91
N ALA A 29 0.25 -3.36 -21.87
CA ALA A 29 0.17 -4.24 -20.72
C ALA A 29 1.50 -4.94 -20.45
N ALA A 30 2.22 -5.35 -21.52
CA ALA A 30 3.56 -5.92 -21.38
C ALA A 30 4.58 -4.90 -20.85
N LEU A 31 4.49 -3.62 -21.24
CA LEU A 31 5.30 -2.54 -20.65
C LEU A 31 4.95 -2.30 -19.18
N VAL A 32 3.67 -2.33 -18.80
CA VAL A 32 3.23 -2.28 -17.39
C VAL A 32 3.86 -3.41 -16.60
N GLY A 33 3.82 -4.66 -17.12
CA GLY A 33 4.44 -5.81 -16.47
C GLY A 33 5.96 -5.67 -16.32
N ALA A 34 6.65 -5.12 -17.34
CA ALA A 34 8.08 -4.82 -17.25
C ALA A 34 8.36 -3.73 -16.20
N GLY A 35 7.56 -2.65 -16.19
CA GLY A 35 7.70 -1.55 -15.22
C GLY A 35 7.46 -1.99 -13.80
N MET A 36 6.38 -2.74 -13.55
CA MET A 36 6.08 -3.32 -12.25
C MET A 36 7.22 -4.22 -11.76
N ALA A 37 7.77 -5.04 -12.64
CA ALA A 37 8.91 -5.90 -12.31
C ALA A 37 10.16 -5.07 -11.97
N ALA A 38 10.49 -4.05 -12.76
CA ALA A 38 11.65 -3.19 -12.52
C ALA A 38 11.53 -2.46 -11.18
N HIS A 39 10.37 -1.86 -10.91
CA HIS A 39 10.13 -1.12 -9.68
C HIS A 39 10.20 -2.03 -8.44
N ASN A 40 9.46 -3.15 -8.42
CA ASN A 40 9.46 -4.06 -7.28
C ASN A 40 10.84 -4.69 -7.02
N LEU A 41 11.58 -5.08 -8.06
CA LEU A 41 12.94 -5.62 -7.91
C LEU A 41 13.92 -4.55 -7.40
N CYS A 42 13.78 -3.30 -7.86
CA CYS A 42 14.57 -2.18 -7.37
C CYS A 42 14.33 -1.96 -5.87
N SER A 43 13.08 -1.80 -5.46
CA SER A 43 12.74 -1.51 -4.07
C SER A 43 13.06 -2.70 -3.15
N ALA A 44 12.78 -3.93 -3.57
CA ALA A 44 13.16 -5.11 -2.79
C ALA A 44 14.68 -5.19 -2.57
N THR A 45 15.47 -4.92 -3.63
CA THR A 45 16.94 -5.00 -3.56
C THR A 45 17.55 -3.85 -2.75
N PHE A 46 17.16 -2.60 -3.03
CA PHE A 46 17.88 -1.43 -2.51
C PHE A 46 17.22 -0.81 -1.28
N VAL A 47 15.88 -0.93 -1.12
CA VAL A 47 15.18 -0.45 0.07
C VAL A 47 15.10 -1.53 1.13
N ALA A 48 14.65 -2.73 0.75
CA ALA A 48 14.41 -3.81 1.71
C ALA A 48 15.62 -4.73 1.94
N GLY A 49 16.63 -4.70 1.07
CA GLY A 49 17.81 -5.57 1.16
C GLY A 49 17.50 -7.04 0.91
N LEU A 50 16.38 -7.34 0.22
CA LEU A 50 15.95 -8.70 -0.08
C LEU A 50 16.69 -9.28 -1.30
N ASP A 51 16.69 -10.59 -1.40
CA ASP A 51 17.23 -11.31 -2.55
C ASP A 51 16.34 -11.07 -3.79
N PRO A 52 16.89 -10.56 -4.90
CA PRO A 52 16.12 -10.25 -6.08
C PRO A 52 15.57 -11.50 -6.81
N ASP A 53 16.27 -12.65 -6.73
CA ASP A 53 15.78 -13.89 -7.34
C ASP A 53 14.58 -14.43 -6.54
N ALA A 54 14.64 -14.39 -5.21
CA ALA A 54 13.49 -14.72 -4.36
C ALA A 54 12.32 -13.77 -4.64
N THR A 55 12.55 -12.46 -4.72
CA THR A 55 11.52 -11.47 -5.06
C THR A 55 10.90 -11.72 -6.42
N LEU A 56 11.72 -12.06 -7.43
CA LEU A 56 11.21 -12.42 -8.76
C LEU A 56 10.28 -13.64 -8.71
N GLN A 57 10.62 -14.66 -7.92
CA GLN A 57 9.86 -15.91 -7.86
C GLN A 57 8.59 -15.77 -7.00
N GLU A 58 8.69 -15.11 -5.86
CA GLU A 58 7.62 -15.08 -4.86
C GLU A 58 6.62 -13.93 -5.11
N LEU A 59 7.08 -12.81 -5.67
CA LEU A 59 6.26 -11.62 -5.90
C LEU A 59 5.99 -11.36 -7.38
N VAL A 60 7.03 -11.12 -8.19
CA VAL A 60 6.88 -10.56 -9.54
C VAL A 60 6.21 -11.54 -10.49
N ARG A 61 6.75 -12.78 -10.61
CA ARG A 61 6.20 -13.78 -11.53
C ARG A 61 4.76 -14.17 -11.24
N PRO A 62 4.38 -14.42 -9.97
CA PRO A 62 3.00 -14.76 -9.66
C PRO A 62 2.01 -13.62 -9.92
N VAL A 63 2.41 -12.35 -9.75
CA VAL A 63 1.56 -11.19 -10.06
C VAL A 63 1.34 -11.05 -11.56
N ILE A 64 2.39 -11.23 -12.37
CA ILE A 64 2.25 -11.25 -13.85
C ILE A 64 1.42 -12.47 -14.31
N GLY A 65 1.48 -13.56 -13.58
CA GLY A 65 0.76 -14.80 -13.84
C GLY A 65 1.49 -15.75 -14.79
N GLU A 66 1.28 -17.06 -14.56
CA GLU A 66 1.83 -18.10 -15.41
C GLU A 66 0.98 -18.28 -16.69
N PRO A 67 1.58 -18.56 -17.87
CA PRO A 67 3.02 -18.84 -18.06
C PRO A 67 3.88 -17.59 -18.36
N LEU A 68 3.31 -16.37 -18.32
CA LEU A 68 3.99 -15.16 -18.78
C LEU A 68 5.12 -14.71 -17.84
N GLY A 69 4.96 -14.87 -16.53
CA GLY A 69 5.93 -14.43 -15.54
C GLY A 69 7.36 -15.00 -15.75
N ARG A 70 7.48 -16.20 -16.34
CA ARG A 70 8.79 -16.82 -16.67
C ARG A 70 9.60 -16.06 -17.73
N PHE A 71 8.97 -15.18 -18.50
CA PHE A 71 9.65 -14.40 -19.54
C PHE A 71 10.12 -13.03 -19.03
N VAL A 72 10.03 -12.77 -17.73
CA VAL A 72 10.65 -11.62 -17.08
C VAL A 72 12.10 -11.95 -16.78
N HIS A 73 13.00 -11.10 -17.29
CA HIS A 73 14.42 -11.10 -16.99
C HIS A 73 14.82 -9.76 -16.44
N TYR A 74 15.85 -9.70 -15.60
CA TYR A 74 16.32 -8.46 -15.01
C TYR A 74 17.86 -8.38 -14.98
N ARG A 75 18.36 -7.15 -14.85
CA ARG A 75 19.76 -6.83 -14.59
C ARG A 75 19.80 -5.77 -13.50
N ILE A 76 20.64 -5.98 -12.48
CA ILE A 76 20.88 -5.01 -11.42
C ILE A 76 22.27 -4.40 -11.64
N ASP A 77 22.31 -3.06 -11.70
CA ASP A 77 23.55 -2.31 -11.61
C ASP A 77 23.66 -1.74 -10.18
N ARG A 78 24.55 -2.34 -9.39
CA ARG A 78 24.75 -1.91 -7.99
C ARG A 78 25.54 -0.62 -7.86
N ALA A 79 26.35 -0.25 -8.88
CA ALA A 79 27.10 0.99 -8.87
C ALA A 79 26.22 2.18 -9.19
N ASP A 80 25.30 2.00 -10.15
CA ASP A 80 24.29 3.00 -10.52
C ASP A 80 23.01 2.91 -9.66
N GLN A 81 22.90 1.89 -8.79
CA GLN A 81 21.72 1.62 -7.98
C GLN A 81 20.42 1.52 -8.81
N SER A 82 20.49 0.83 -9.93
CA SER A 82 19.38 0.71 -10.88
C SER A 82 19.03 -0.73 -11.22
N VAL A 83 17.81 -0.93 -11.72
CA VAL A 83 17.31 -2.21 -12.21
C VAL A 83 16.70 -2.01 -13.60
N GLU A 84 17.19 -2.80 -14.55
CA GLU A 84 16.58 -2.94 -15.86
C GLU A 84 15.83 -4.27 -15.93
N THR A 85 14.65 -4.26 -16.52
CA THR A 85 13.89 -5.48 -16.81
C THR A 85 13.61 -5.60 -18.28
N THR A 86 13.51 -6.84 -18.72
CA THR A 86 13.05 -7.20 -20.07
C THR A 86 11.93 -8.20 -19.94
N PHE A 87 10.77 -7.91 -20.53
CA PHE A 87 9.62 -8.80 -20.59
C PHE A 87 9.37 -9.23 -22.04
N LEU A 88 9.17 -10.53 -22.27
CA LEU A 88 9.02 -11.13 -23.60
C LEU A 88 10.15 -10.79 -24.58
N GLY A 89 11.34 -10.43 -24.08
CA GLY A 89 12.53 -10.14 -24.87
C GLY A 89 12.53 -8.80 -25.61
N VAL A 90 11.45 -8.00 -25.54
CA VAL A 90 11.29 -6.77 -26.33
C VAL A 90 10.72 -5.58 -25.55
N PHE A 91 10.12 -5.81 -24.40
CA PHE A 91 9.56 -4.74 -23.56
C PHE A 91 10.53 -4.46 -22.41
N HIS A 92 11.08 -3.26 -22.39
CA HIS A 92 12.10 -2.86 -21.44
C HIS A 92 11.55 -1.81 -20.48
N ALA A 93 12.00 -1.87 -19.22
CA ALA A 93 11.72 -0.86 -18.22
C ALA A 93 12.94 -0.64 -17.32
N HIS A 94 13.05 0.55 -16.76
CA HIS A 94 14.17 0.96 -15.92
C HIS A 94 13.66 1.63 -14.65
N ALA A 95 14.17 1.20 -13.49
CA ALA A 95 13.94 1.81 -12.20
C ALA A 95 15.28 2.19 -11.54
N HIS A 96 15.31 3.31 -10.83
CA HIS A 96 16.50 3.81 -10.16
C HIS A 96 16.20 4.13 -8.71
N PHE A 97 17.08 3.70 -7.81
CA PHE A 97 17.01 3.94 -6.38
C PHE A 97 17.71 5.25 -6.01
N THR A 98 17.10 5.99 -5.09
CA THR A 98 17.72 7.15 -4.46
C THR A 98 17.64 6.99 -2.93
N PRO A 99 18.76 6.94 -2.19
CA PRO A 99 18.74 6.83 -0.74
C PRO A 99 17.82 7.85 -0.07
N GLY A 100 16.90 7.37 0.79
CA GLY A 100 15.93 8.19 1.49
C GLY A 100 14.64 8.51 0.71
N TYR A 101 14.59 8.18 -0.60
CA TYR A 101 13.43 8.38 -1.47
C TYR A 101 12.93 7.10 -2.15
N GLY A 102 13.66 5.98 -1.97
CA GLY A 102 13.31 4.70 -2.57
C GLY A 102 13.54 4.63 -4.08
N CYS A 103 12.79 3.77 -4.75
CA CYS A 103 12.87 3.57 -6.19
C CYS A 103 11.79 4.37 -6.94
N ARG A 104 12.13 4.72 -8.19
CA ARG A 104 11.19 5.33 -9.13
C ARG A 104 11.43 4.79 -10.53
N MET A 105 10.42 4.80 -11.36
CA MET A 105 10.57 4.56 -12.78
C MET A 105 11.38 5.68 -13.44
N VAL A 106 12.13 5.35 -14.49
CA VAL A 106 12.92 6.31 -15.25
C VAL A 106 12.55 6.20 -16.73
N PHE A 107 12.13 7.33 -17.30
CA PHE A 107 11.81 7.51 -18.72
C PHE A 107 12.77 8.52 -19.35
N ALA A 108 12.66 8.74 -20.66
CA ALA A 108 13.59 9.63 -21.37
C ALA A 108 13.64 11.08 -20.83
N ASP A 109 12.50 11.58 -20.36
CA ASP A 109 12.33 12.96 -19.90
C ASP A 109 12.16 13.05 -18.37
N THR A 110 12.41 11.96 -17.61
CA THR A 110 12.29 11.95 -16.15
C THR A 110 13.24 12.98 -15.53
N PRO A 111 12.74 13.91 -14.70
CA PRO A 111 13.59 14.90 -14.03
C PRO A 111 14.67 14.23 -13.16
N PRO A 112 15.79 14.91 -12.87
CA PRO A 112 16.82 14.40 -11.96
C PRO A 112 16.25 14.02 -10.60
N ALA A 113 16.81 12.95 -9.99
CA ALA A 113 16.45 12.55 -8.64
C ALA A 113 16.83 13.63 -7.61
N PRO A 114 16.11 13.73 -6.48
CA PRO A 114 16.56 14.55 -5.36
C PRO A 114 17.91 14.05 -4.82
N ALA A 115 18.64 14.92 -4.12
CA ALA A 115 19.90 14.54 -3.49
C ALA A 115 19.63 13.45 -2.42
N PRO A 116 20.50 12.41 -2.33
CA PRO A 116 20.38 11.36 -1.33
C PRO A 116 20.33 11.91 0.11
N ARG A 117 19.56 11.24 0.97
CA ARG A 117 19.51 11.52 2.42
C ARG A 117 19.40 10.25 3.23
N ALA A 118 19.77 10.30 4.51
CA ALA A 118 19.58 9.20 5.44
C ALA A 118 18.12 9.06 5.85
N LEU A 119 17.71 7.85 6.21
CA LEU A 119 16.47 7.60 6.92
C LEU A 119 16.62 7.95 8.40
N LEU A 120 15.49 8.20 9.10
CA LEU A 120 15.47 8.23 10.56
C LEU A 120 15.98 6.89 11.08
N PRO A 121 16.98 6.88 11.98
CA PRO A 121 17.50 5.64 12.54
C PRO A 121 16.39 4.90 13.31
N ALA A 122 16.56 3.58 13.43
CA ALA A 122 15.72 2.80 14.33
C ALA A 122 15.92 3.32 15.75
N GLU A 123 14.84 3.73 16.42
CA GLU A 123 14.95 4.22 17.78
C GLU A 123 15.32 3.15 18.77
N VAL A 124 16.12 3.55 19.75
CA VAL A 124 16.49 2.73 20.88
C VAL A 124 15.35 2.76 21.90
N SER A 125 14.78 1.58 22.19
CA SER A 125 14.00 1.23 23.39
C SER A 125 13.21 2.36 24.11
N ASP A 126 11.98 2.59 23.65
CA ASP A 126 10.96 3.37 24.38
C ASP A 126 9.97 2.48 25.17
N GLY A 127 10.31 1.20 25.35
CA GLY A 127 9.46 0.23 26.03
C GLY A 127 8.41 -0.45 25.13
N PHE A 128 8.32 -0.08 23.85
CA PHE A 128 7.36 -0.70 22.91
C PHE A 128 7.67 -2.17 22.64
N ALA A 129 8.95 -2.51 22.43
CA ALA A 129 9.41 -3.88 22.24
C ALA A 129 10.90 -3.99 22.60
N PRO A 130 11.40 -5.19 23.02
CA PRO A 130 12.83 -5.47 23.17
C PRO A 130 13.53 -5.48 21.80
N ALA A 131 14.87 -5.52 21.80
CA ALA A 131 15.66 -5.53 20.56
C ALA A 131 15.41 -6.77 19.67
N GLY A 132 15.20 -7.93 20.29
CA GLY A 132 14.90 -9.19 19.58
C GLY A 132 13.39 -9.44 19.40
N PRO A 133 13.00 -10.49 18.66
CA PRO A 133 11.62 -10.87 18.50
C PRO A 133 10.93 -11.26 19.82
N VAL A 134 9.67 -10.86 19.99
CA VAL A 134 8.84 -11.19 21.15
C VAL A 134 8.08 -12.48 20.87
N MET A 135 8.33 -13.49 21.67
CA MET A 135 7.63 -14.77 21.60
C MET A 135 6.46 -14.79 22.59
N SER A 136 5.26 -15.15 22.11
CA SER A 136 4.12 -15.32 22.99
C SER A 136 4.32 -16.49 23.94
N THR A 137 3.87 -16.35 25.19
CA THR A 137 3.74 -17.45 26.14
C THR A 137 2.35 -18.09 26.16
N ASP A 138 1.40 -17.52 25.42
CA ASP A 138 0.03 -18.02 25.30
C ASP A 138 -0.04 -19.13 24.23
N PRO A 139 -0.41 -20.37 24.60
CA PRO A 139 -0.47 -21.49 23.66
C PRO A 139 -1.51 -21.28 22.54
N SER A 140 -2.64 -20.62 22.83
CA SER A 140 -3.71 -20.38 21.84
C SER A 140 -3.24 -19.40 20.79
N LEU A 141 -2.57 -18.34 21.21
CA LEU A 141 -2.00 -17.36 20.30
C LEU A 141 -0.87 -17.96 19.44
N ASN A 142 -0.04 -18.82 20.02
CA ASN A 142 0.99 -19.54 19.27
C ASN A 142 0.38 -20.45 18.21
N THR A 143 -0.68 -21.19 18.55
CA THR A 143 -1.42 -22.03 17.59
C THR A 143 -2.02 -21.21 16.45
N ALA A 144 -2.59 -20.04 16.75
CA ALA A 144 -3.11 -19.15 15.72
C ALA A 144 -1.99 -18.59 14.84
N LEU A 145 -0.83 -18.24 15.41
CA LEU A 145 0.36 -17.82 14.64
C LEU A 145 0.89 -18.96 13.76
N ASP A 146 0.94 -20.21 14.27
CA ASP A 146 1.34 -21.36 13.48
C ASP A 146 0.42 -21.50 12.25
N HIS A 147 -0.90 -21.45 12.47
CA HIS A 147 -1.88 -21.56 11.39
C HIS A 147 -1.73 -20.49 10.31
N VAL A 148 -1.43 -19.23 10.69
CA VAL A 148 -1.21 -18.13 9.75
C VAL A 148 0.04 -18.33 8.88
N PHE A 149 1.09 -18.97 9.42
CA PHE A 149 2.35 -19.21 8.69
C PHE A 149 2.41 -20.56 7.98
N ASP A 150 1.55 -21.52 8.38
CA ASP A 150 1.58 -22.87 7.81
C ASP A 150 0.96 -22.89 6.40
N GLU A 151 1.68 -23.49 5.46
CA GLU A 151 1.22 -23.73 4.10
C GLU A 151 0.70 -25.14 3.95
N HIS A 152 -0.49 -25.28 3.36
CA HIS A 152 -1.11 -26.59 3.14
C HIS A 152 -1.31 -26.88 1.64
N PRO A 153 -0.94 -28.09 1.18
CA PRO A 153 -1.17 -28.47 -0.21
C PRO A 153 -2.66 -28.40 -0.61
N GLY A 154 -2.95 -27.64 -1.67
CA GLY A 154 -4.31 -27.47 -2.20
C GLY A 154 -5.07 -26.27 -1.63
N GLU A 155 -4.53 -25.57 -0.66
CA GLU A 155 -5.04 -24.29 -0.16
C GLU A 155 -4.39 -23.10 -0.89
N PRO A 156 -5.02 -21.91 -0.87
CA PRO A 156 -4.38 -20.69 -1.36
C PRO A 156 -3.07 -20.40 -0.63
N ILE A 157 -2.05 -19.99 -1.36
CA ILE A 157 -0.75 -19.65 -0.80
C ILE A 157 -0.89 -18.44 0.13
N LYS A 158 -0.45 -18.57 1.37
CA LYS A 158 -0.47 -17.52 2.40
C LYS A 158 0.77 -16.64 2.35
N ASP A 159 1.91 -17.25 2.18
CA ASP A 159 3.25 -16.62 2.04
C ASP A 159 3.46 -15.44 2.98
N VAL A 160 3.16 -15.66 4.27
CA VAL A 160 3.25 -14.64 5.32
C VAL A 160 4.71 -14.38 5.65
N LYS A 161 5.11 -13.10 5.63
CA LYS A 161 6.50 -12.67 5.89
C LYS A 161 6.69 -12.14 7.30
N ALA A 162 5.70 -11.46 7.85
CA ALA A 162 5.76 -10.91 9.21
C ALA A 162 4.37 -10.78 9.84
N VAL A 163 4.30 -11.06 11.14
CA VAL A 163 3.18 -10.72 12.02
C VAL A 163 3.73 -10.04 13.26
N VAL A 164 3.10 -8.93 13.68
CA VAL A 164 3.36 -8.24 14.95
C VAL A 164 2.04 -7.95 15.64
N ILE A 165 1.94 -8.31 16.91
CA ILE A 165 0.73 -8.13 17.74
C ILE A 165 1.08 -7.21 18.91
N VAL A 166 0.38 -6.08 18.98
CA VAL A 166 0.52 -5.08 20.05
C VAL A 166 -0.76 -5.06 20.87
N LYS A 167 -0.65 -5.14 22.18
CA LYS A 167 -1.77 -5.03 23.10
C LYS A 167 -1.41 -4.10 24.27
N ASN A 168 -2.27 -3.11 24.54
CA ASN A 168 -2.03 -2.08 25.56
C ASN A 168 -0.67 -1.37 25.39
N GLY A 169 -0.29 -1.05 24.14
CA GLY A 169 0.93 -0.33 23.82
C GLY A 169 2.22 -1.14 23.86
N HIS A 170 2.15 -2.47 24.02
CA HIS A 170 3.33 -3.35 24.03
C HIS A 170 3.22 -4.49 23.04
N VAL A 171 4.31 -4.82 22.37
CA VAL A 171 4.39 -6.02 21.52
C VAL A 171 4.29 -7.26 22.42
N ILE A 172 3.26 -8.09 22.19
CA ILE A 172 3.02 -9.33 22.95
C ILE A 172 3.41 -10.59 22.17
N ALA A 173 3.48 -10.50 20.86
CA ALA A 173 3.93 -11.57 19.98
C ALA A 173 4.38 -11.02 18.64
N GLU A 174 5.39 -11.65 18.07
CA GLU A 174 5.78 -11.41 16.67
C GLU A 174 6.44 -12.65 16.07
N ARG A 175 6.27 -12.80 14.76
CA ARG A 175 6.86 -13.89 14.00
C ARG A 175 7.25 -13.41 12.61
N TYR A 176 8.36 -13.93 12.11
CA TYR A 176 8.94 -13.59 10.82
C TYR A 176 9.27 -14.87 10.04
N ALA A 177 9.02 -14.86 8.74
CA ALA A 177 9.45 -15.93 7.85
C ALA A 177 10.99 -15.97 7.71
N PRO A 178 11.57 -17.08 7.28
CA PRO A 178 13.00 -17.15 6.97
C PRO A 178 13.44 -16.02 6.01
N GLY A 179 14.55 -15.36 6.33
CA GLY A 179 15.06 -14.20 5.58
C GLY A 179 14.46 -12.85 5.98
N PHE A 180 13.45 -12.82 6.86
CA PHE A 180 12.83 -11.62 7.39
C PHE A 180 13.09 -11.48 8.89
N GLY A 181 13.03 -10.26 9.41
CA GLY A 181 13.25 -9.97 10.82
C GLY A 181 12.72 -8.63 11.24
N VAL A 182 12.94 -8.26 12.49
CA VAL A 182 12.39 -7.05 13.14
C VAL A 182 12.70 -5.75 12.39
N ASN A 183 13.80 -5.69 11.65
CA ASN A 183 14.27 -4.51 10.93
C ASN A 183 14.09 -4.62 9.41
N THR A 184 13.56 -5.72 8.88
CA THR A 184 13.36 -5.87 7.43
C THR A 184 12.22 -4.97 6.96
N PRO A 185 12.47 -4.00 6.06
CA PRO A 185 11.40 -3.20 5.49
C PRO A 185 10.49 -4.06 4.59
N LEU A 186 9.20 -3.90 4.75
CA LEU A 186 8.16 -4.62 4.03
C LEU A 186 7.38 -3.64 3.15
N LEU A 187 6.98 -4.07 1.96
CA LEU A 187 6.19 -3.30 1.02
C LEU A 187 4.75 -3.13 1.53
N SER A 188 4.28 -1.91 1.56
CA SER A 188 2.94 -1.56 2.04
C SER A 188 1.82 -1.89 1.06
N TYR A 189 2.07 -1.81 -0.26
CA TYR A 189 1.01 -1.63 -1.23
C TYR A 189 -0.01 -0.58 -0.73
N SER A 190 -1.30 -0.79 -0.92
CA SER A 190 -2.34 0.20 -0.59
C SER A 190 -2.50 0.54 0.90
N VAL A 191 -1.76 -0.09 1.82
CA VAL A 191 -1.61 0.43 3.19
C VAL A 191 -1.06 1.86 3.18
N ALA A 192 -0.28 2.24 2.14
CA ALA A 192 0.21 3.59 1.92
C ALA A 192 -0.91 4.66 1.90
N LYS A 193 -2.11 4.32 1.42
CA LYS A 193 -3.27 5.25 1.42
C LYS A 193 -3.65 5.73 2.83
N SER A 194 -3.38 4.92 3.84
CA SER A 194 -3.57 5.33 5.24
C SER A 194 -2.49 6.31 5.70
N PHE A 195 -1.26 6.24 5.14
CA PHE A 195 -0.24 7.27 5.37
C PHE A 195 -0.62 8.59 4.69
N THR A 196 -1.19 8.57 3.48
CA THR A 196 -1.78 9.76 2.84
C THR A 196 -2.87 10.36 3.73
N ASN A 197 -3.76 9.54 4.32
CA ASN A 197 -4.77 10.01 5.29
C ASN A 197 -4.10 10.70 6.50
N ALA A 198 -3.04 10.13 7.06
CA ALA A 198 -2.34 10.72 8.21
C ALA A 198 -1.68 12.07 7.86
N LEU A 199 -0.93 12.13 6.76
CA LEU A 199 -0.27 13.37 6.31
C LEU A 199 -1.28 14.47 5.96
N LEU A 200 -2.40 14.11 5.33
CA LEU A 200 -3.53 15.02 5.12
C LEU A 200 -4.11 15.49 6.45
N GLY A 201 -4.29 14.58 7.41
CA GLY A 201 -4.74 14.91 8.76
C GLY A 201 -3.86 15.95 9.46
N VAL A 202 -2.54 15.84 9.30
CA VAL A 202 -1.60 16.87 9.81
C VAL A 202 -1.86 18.22 9.16
N LEU A 203 -2.00 18.28 7.83
CA LEU A 203 -2.28 19.54 7.12
C LEU A 203 -3.64 20.15 7.50
N VAL A 204 -4.64 19.31 7.80
CA VAL A 204 -5.96 19.74 8.30
C VAL A 204 -5.83 20.29 9.72
N ARG A 205 -5.09 19.62 10.62
CA ARG A 205 -4.81 20.12 11.98
C ARG A 205 -4.11 21.48 11.96
N GLN A 206 -3.20 21.66 11.00
CA GLN A 206 -2.50 22.95 10.81
C GLN A 206 -3.37 24.02 10.15
N GLY A 207 -4.61 23.73 9.75
CA GLY A 207 -5.51 24.65 9.04
C GLY A 207 -5.06 24.99 7.61
N ARG A 208 -4.12 24.23 7.03
CA ARG A 208 -3.60 24.47 5.68
C ARG A 208 -4.50 23.86 4.60
N LEU A 209 -5.23 22.80 4.91
CA LEU A 209 -6.23 22.16 4.05
C LEU A 209 -7.52 21.89 4.84
N ARG A 210 -8.63 21.72 4.12
CA ARG A 210 -9.92 21.27 4.64
C ARG A 210 -10.47 20.17 3.74
N VAL A 211 -11.03 19.12 4.31
CA VAL A 211 -11.50 17.96 3.52
C VAL A 211 -12.68 18.29 2.60
N ASP A 212 -13.49 19.30 2.96
CA ASP A 212 -14.65 19.76 2.19
C ASP A 212 -14.31 20.77 1.09
N GLN A 213 -13.06 21.20 0.98
CA GLN A 213 -12.65 22.11 -0.09
C GLN A 213 -12.46 21.39 -1.42
N PRO A 214 -12.75 22.04 -2.57
CA PRO A 214 -12.35 21.53 -3.88
C PRO A 214 -10.83 21.33 -3.98
N VAL A 215 -10.44 20.28 -4.70
CA VAL A 215 -9.01 19.94 -4.89
C VAL A 215 -8.26 21.01 -5.68
N GLY A 216 -8.93 21.66 -6.63
CA GLY A 216 -8.34 22.72 -7.44
C GLY A 216 -7.29 22.22 -8.45
N ALA A 217 -7.39 20.98 -8.91
CA ALA A 217 -6.44 20.42 -9.86
C ALA A 217 -6.35 21.28 -11.14
N PRO A 218 -5.15 21.53 -11.66
CA PRO A 218 -4.96 22.39 -12.86
C PRO A 218 -5.75 21.91 -14.08
N GLU A 219 -5.91 20.58 -14.24
CA GLU A 219 -6.62 19.94 -15.34
C GLU A 219 -8.13 20.25 -15.35
N TRP A 220 -8.69 20.71 -14.22
CA TRP A 220 -10.13 20.94 -14.02
C TRP A 220 -10.54 22.42 -14.07
N GLN A 221 -9.61 23.32 -14.40
CA GLN A 221 -9.85 24.78 -14.39
C GLN A 221 -10.64 25.31 -15.60
N ARG A 222 -11.00 24.42 -16.55
CA ARG A 222 -11.81 24.81 -17.70
C ARG A 222 -13.24 25.17 -17.25
N THR A 223 -13.76 26.29 -17.76
CA THR A 223 -15.13 26.72 -17.46
C THR A 223 -16.15 25.63 -17.79
N GLY A 224 -16.97 25.27 -16.80
CA GLY A 224 -17.99 24.23 -16.95
C GLY A 224 -17.50 22.79 -16.73
N ASP A 225 -16.24 22.59 -16.34
CA ASP A 225 -15.74 21.27 -15.95
C ASP A 225 -16.27 20.89 -14.57
N SER A 226 -17.13 19.90 -14.52
CA SER A 226 -17.75 19.43 -13.27
C SER A 226 -16.72 18.87 -12.28
N ARG A 227 -15.55 18.40 -12.76
CA ARG A 227 -14.47 17.89 -11.89
C ARG A 227 -13.89 18.96 -10.97
N ALA A 228 -14.07 20.26 -11.31
CA ALA A 228 -13.68 21.36 -10.44
C ALA A 228 -14.38 21.36 -9.07
N HIS A 229 -15.49 20.61 -8.92
CA HIS A 229 -16.23 20.46 -7.66
C HIS A 229 -15.78 19.25 -6.83
N ILE A 230 -14.90 18.38 -7.34
CA ILE A 230 -14.39 17.24 -6.57
C ILE A 230 -13.64 17.77 -5.36
N THR A 231 -14.08 17.33 -4.17
CA THR A 231 -13.46 17.69 -2.89
C THR A 231 -12.36 16.70 -2.49
N ILE A 232 -11.51 17.09 -1.56
CA ILE A 232 -10.52 16.19 -0.95
C ILE A 232 -11.22 14.97 -0.31
N GLU A 233 -12.37 15.19 0.36
CA GLU A 233 -13.16 14.11 0.93
C GLU A 233 -13.68 13.13 -0.13
N ASP A 234 -14.13 13.60 -1.29
CA ASP A 234 -14.62 12.72 -2.37
C ASP A 234 -13.50 11.80 -2.89
N LEU A 235 -12.29 12.32 -3.05
CA LEU A 235 -11.13 11.52 -3.43
C LEU A 235 -10.75 10.51 -2.34
N LEU A 236 -10.59 10.97 -1.10
CA LEU A 236 -10.14 10.11 0.00
C LEU A 236 -11.13 8.99 0.32
N ARG A 237 -12.42 9.25 0.10
CA ARG A 237 -13.51 8.28 0.27
C ARG A 237 -13.83 7.47 -0.97
N MET A 238 -13.02 7.58 -2.04
CA MET A 238 -13.20 6.81 -3.28
C MET A 238 -14.58 7.02 -3.93
N ARG A 239 -15.08 8.27 -3.97
CA ARG A 239 -16.37 8.63 -4.57
C ARG A 239 -16.28 9.83 -5.52
N SER A 240 -15.11 10.03 -6.13
CA SER A 240 -14.86 11.14 -7.06
C SER A 240 -15.66 11.07 -8.35
N GLY A 241 -16.04 9.87 -8.77
CA GLY A 241 -16.70 9.60 -10.06
C GLY A 241 -15.76 9.60 -11.26
N LEU A 242 -14.45 9.75 -11.09
CA LEU A 242 -13.45 9.67 -12.15
C LEU A 242 -13.38 8.26 -12.75
N ASP A 243 -13.16 8.17 -14.06
CA ASP A 243 -13.02 6.91 -14.81
C ASP A 243 -11.56 6.38 -14.71
N ILE A 244 -11.23 5.84 -13.54
CA ILE A 244 -9.89 5.32 -13.24
C ILE A 244 -10.03 3.90 -12.70
N GLU A 245 -10.32 2.94 -13.59
CA GLU A 245 -10.43 1.53 -13.20
C GLU A 245 -9.11 1.01 -12.60
N GLU A 246 -9.21 0.27 -11.50
CA GLU A 246 -8.12 -0.48 -10.84
C GLU A 246 -8.50 -1.95 -10.77
N SER A 247 -7.94 -2.76 -11.65
CA SER A 247 -8.28 -4.19 -11.77
C SER A 247 -7.07 -5.12 -11.67
N ASP A 248 -5.88 -4.57 -11.45
CA ASP A 248 -4.60 -5.31 -11.37
C ASP A 248 -4.31 -6.19 -12.61
N SER A 249 -4.98 -5.91 -13.72
CA SER A 249 -4.87 -6.69 -14.95
C SER A 249 -3.68 -6.32 -15.83
N GLY A 250 -3.02 -5.18 -15.54
CA GLY A 250 -2.02 -4.55 -16.40
C GLY A 250 -2.63 -3.88 -17.65
N PHE A 251 -3.93 -4.05 -17.92
CA PHE A 251 -4.66 -3.38 -18.99
C PHE A 251 -5.42 -2.14 -18.53
N ASP A 252 -5.57 -1.97 -17.22
CA ASP A 252 -6.31 -0.89 -16.58
C ASP A 252 -5.55 0.44 -16.57
N PRO A 253 -6.24 1.56 -16.31
CA PRO A 253 -5.62 2.88 -16.20
C PRO A 253 -4.60 2.98 -15.09
N VAL A 254 -4.81 2.34 -13.93
CA VAL A 254 -3.92 2.44 -12.77
C VAL A 254 -2.56 1.81 -13.07
N GLY A 255 -2.51 0.60 -13.64
CA GLY A 255 -1.25 -0.02 -14.02
C GLY A 255 -0.45 0.83 -15.02
N ARG A 256 -1.15 1.50 -15.98
CA ARG A 256 -0.46 2.45 -16.89
C ARG A 256 0.03 3.69 -16.16
N MET A 257 -0.77 4.25 -15.28
CA MET A 257 -0.42 5.42 -14.45
C MET A 257 0.85 5.16 -13.65
N GLU A 258 0.90 4.03 -12.95
CA GLU A 258 1.99 3.72 -12.01
C GLU A 258 3.31 3.37 -12.71
N PHE A 259 3.25 2.72 -13.88
CA PHE A 259 4.45 2.15 -14.49
C PHE A 259 4.82 2.71 -15.85
N LEU A 260 4.04 3.65 -16.42
CA LEU A 260 4.31 4.25 -17.74
C LEU A 260 4.32 5.79 -17.74
N HIS A 261 4.18 6.43 -16.58
CA HIS A 261 4.12 7.90 -16.49
C HIS A 261 4.94 8.42 -15.31
N ASP A 262 5.67 9.52 -15.53
CA ASP A 262 6.37 10.27 -14.49
C ASP A 262 5.40 11.05 -13.59
N ASP A 263 4.38 11.70 -14.18
CA ASP A 263 3.33 12.45 -13.48
C ASP A 263 2.07 11.58 -13.35
N MET A 264 2.07 10.75 -12.32
CA MET A 264 0.95 9.84 -12.04
C MET A 264 -0.32 10.61 -11.68
N ALA A 265 -0.20 11.65 -10.87
CA ALA A 265 -1.33 12.48 -10.46
C ALA A 265 -1.93 13.27 -11.62
N GLY A 266 -1.10 13.78 -12.52
CA GLY A 266 -1.57 14.43 -13.75
C GLY A 266 -2.30 13.46 -14.67
N TYR A 267 -1.78 12.23 -14.82
CA TYR A 267 -2.47 11.19 -15.57
C TYR A 267 -3.87 10.89 -14.97
N ALA A 268 -3.96 10.72 -13.65
CA ALA A 268 -5.24 10.49 -12.97
C ALA A 268 -6.21 11.65 -13.13
N ALA A 269 -5.74 12.89 -12.96
CA ALA A 269 -6.57 14.09 -13.08
C ALA A 269 -7.07 14.37 -14.49
N GLN A 270 -6.42 13.82 -15.53
CA GLN A 270 -6.88 13.93 -16.92
C GLN A 270 -8.07 13.03 -17.25
N GLN A 271 -8.35 12.01 -16.43
CA GLN A 271 -9.43 11.09 -16.71
C GLN A 271 -10.81 11.78 -16.60
N PRO A 272 -11.79 11.41 -17.46
CA PRO A 272 -13.12 12.00 -17.43
C PRO A 272 -13.92 11.52 -16.20
N LEU A 273 -15.07 12.17 -15.94
CA LEU A 273 -16.08 11.60 -15.05
C LEU A 273 -16.80 10.45 -15.76
N ARG A 274 -16.93 9.32 -15.08
CA ARG A 274 -17.75 8.17 -15.47
C ARG A 274 -19.19 8.32 -14.91
N VAL A 275 -19.26 8.80 -13.67
CA VAL A 275 -20.52 8.98 -12.92
C VAL A 275 -20.51 10.32 -12.17
N PRO A 276 -21.68 10.82 -11.70
CA PRO A 276 -21.72 12.03 -10.88
C PRO A 276 -20.88 11.89 -9.59
N ILE A 277 -20.25 12.99 -9.18
CA ILE A 277 -19.45 13.06 -7.95
C ILE A 277 -20.30 12.62 -6.76
N GLY A 278 -19.77 11.76 -5.90
CA GLY A 278 -20.42 11.28 -4.67
C GLY A 278 -21.50 10.22 -4.88
N SER A 279 -21.80 9.80 -6.13
CA SER A 279 -22.90 8.87 -6.42
C SER A 279 -22.53 7.39 -6.28
N GLU A 280 -21.28 7.04 -6.53
CA GLU A 280 -20.76 5.67 -6.47
C GLU A 280 -19.44 5.62 -5.71
N TRP A 281 -19.21 4.50 -5.04
CA TRP A 281 -17.91 4.17 -4.47
C TRP A 281 -17.14 3.34 -5.50
N ASP A 282 -15.95 3.81 -5.85
CA ASP A 282 -15.07 3.14 -6.82
C ASP A 282 -13.61 3.30 -6.38
N TYR A 283 -13.03 2.18 -5.90
CA TYR A 283 -11.69 2.19 -5.33
C TYR A 283 -10.64 2.39 -6.41
N THR A 284 -9.77 3.41 -6.23
CA THR A 284 -8.69 3.66 -7.16
C THR A 284 -7.51 4.41 -6.55
N SER A 285 -6.30 3.99 -6.91
CA SER A 285 -5.04 4.64 -6.56
C SER A 285 -4.92 6.06 -7.12
N GLY A 286 -5.56 6.33 -8.27
CA GLY A 286 -5.55 7.65 -8.89
C GLY A 286 -6.13 8.75 -8.00
N ASN A 287 -7.17 8.45 -7.23
CA ASN A 287 -7.74 9.41 -6.26
C ASN A 287 -6.71 9.81 -5.20
N THR A 288 -5.94 8.86 -4.69
CA THR A 288 -4.91 9.11 -3.68
C THR A 288 -3.77 9.96 -4.22
N LEU A 289 -3.28 9.66 -5.43
CA LEU A 289 -2.18 10.41 -6.04
C LEU A 289 -2.55 11.88 -6.32
N ILE A 290 -3.81 12.15 -6.66
CA ILE A 290 -4.27 13.54 -6.80
C ILE A 290 -4.20 14.27 -5.45
N ILE A 291 -4.54 13.61 -4.33
CA ILE A 291 -4.38 14.17 -2.97
C ILE A 291 -2.90 14.37 -2.66
N ASP A 292 -2.03 13.39 -2.96
CA ASP A 292 -0.60 13.46 -2.68
C ASP A 292 0.05 14.63 -3.42
N ARG A 293 -0.33 14.88 -4.68
CA ARG A 293 0.08 16.06 -5.43
C ARG A 293 -0.37 17.36 -4.75
N LEU A 294 -1.63 17.45 -4.32
CA LEU A 294 -2.13 18.62 -3.60
C LEU A 294 -1.37 18.84 -2.29
N MET A 295 -1.09 17.80 -1.53
CA MET A 295 -0.29 17.90 -0.31
C MET A 295 1.13 18.40 -0.63
N GLY A 296 1.80 17.82 -1.62
CA GLY A 296 3.13 18.26 -2.07
C GLY A 296 3.16 19.72 -2.51
N GLN A 297 2.12 20.20 -3.23
CA GLN A 297 1.97 21.61 -3.61
C GLN A 297 1.74 22.51 -2.40
N THR A 298 0.95 22.04 -1.42
CA THR A 298 0.66 22.80 -0.19
C THR A 298 1.90 22.91 0.69
N VAL A 299 2.70 21.85 0.79
CA VAL A 299 3.95 21.83 1.56
C VAL A 299 5.03 22.64 0.83
N GLY A 300 5.16 22.44 -0.47
CA GLY A 300 6.23 23.03 -1.29
C GLY A 300 7.51 22.20 -1.29
N GLY A 301 8.49 22.57 -2.10
CA GLY A 301 9.82 21.96 -2.12
C GLY A 301 9.91 20.58 -2.81
N GLY A 302 8.86 20.15 -3.52
CA GLY A 302 8.82 18.88 -4.25
C GLY A 302 8.99 17.67 -3.34
N ALA A 303 9.60 16.59 -3.84
CA ALA A 303 9.82 15.36 -3.06
C ALA A 303 10.59 15.61 -1.76
N LYS A 304 11.61 16.48 -1.80
CA LYS A 304 12.38 16.86 -0.60
C LYS A 304 11.49 17.53 0.45
N GLY A 305 10.70 18.53 0.07
CA GLY A 305 9.84 19.24 1.01
C GLY A 305 8.77 18.34 1.60
N MET A 306 8.15 17.48 0.78
CA MET A 306 7.17 16.51 1.26
C MET A 306 7.79 15.49 2.21
N ARG A 307 9.01 15.05 1.94
CA ARG A 307 9.74 14.12 2.82
C ARG A 307 10.13 14.79 4.15
N ASP A 308 10.62 16.03 4.12
CA ASP A 308 10.94 16.81 5.32
C ASP A 308 9.69 17.01 6.18
N PHE A 309 8.60 17.43 5.56
CA PHE A 309 7.30 17.60 6.24
C PHE A 309 6.82 16.29 6.90
N ALA A 310 6.88 15.18 6.17
CA ALA A 310 6.47 13.88 6.73
C ALA A 310 7.36 13.50 7.92
N GLU A 311 8.66 13.71 7.83
CA GLU A 311 9.62 13.42 8.89
C GLU A 311 9.35 14.23 10.15
N GLU A 312 9.23 15.55 10.02
CA GLU A 312 9.07 16.48 11.14
C GLU A 312 7.68 16.37 11.81
N GLU A 313 6.62 16.18 11.03
CA GLU A 313 5.26 16.32 11.50
C GLU A 313 4.54 15.00 11.80
N LEU A 314 5.05 13.88 11.25
CA LEU A 314 4.44 12.56 11.43
C LEU A 314 5.45 11.51 11.90
N LEU A 315 6.56 11.30 11.14
CA LEU A 315 7.39 10.13 11.35
C LEU A 315 8.18 10.21 12.66
N GLU A 316 8.85 11.32 12.92
CA GLU A 316 9.61 11.53 14.15
C GLU A 316 8.70 11.58 15.38
N PRO A 317 7.62 12.40 15.44
CA PRO A 317 6.75 12.44 16.60
C PRO A 317 6.02 11.12 16.91
N ALA A 318 5.67 10.33 15.88
CA ALA A 318 5.01 9.03 16.04
C ALA A 318 5.99 7.86 16.15
N HIS A 319 7.31 8.11 16.21
CA HIS A 319 8.38 7.11 16.26
C HIS A 319 8.33 6.10 15.09
N LEU A 320 8.02 6.58 13.88
CA LEU A 320 7.95 5.79 12.66
C LEU A 320 9.33 5.74 11.96
N SER A 321 10.29 5.12 12.63
CA SER A 321 11.67 5.02 12.14
C SER A 321 11.84 3.98 11.02
N ASN A 322 12.94 4.06 10.30
CA ASN A 322 13.32 3.17 9.19
C ASN A 322 12.20 3.04 8.13
N LEU A 323 11.54 4.15 7.82
CA LEU A 323 10.45 4.23 6.86
C LEU A 323 10.91 4.95 5.59
N THR A 324 10.72 4.31 4.45
CA THR A 324 10.96 4.89 3.13
C THR A 324 9.62 5.21 2.47
N MET A 325 9.45 6.47 2.06
CA MET A 325 8.40 6.93 1.17
C MET A 325 8.97 6.96 -0.24
N GLU A 326 8.28 6.36 -1.20
CA GLU A 326 8.68 6.46 -2.61
C GLU A 326 7.93 7.58 -3.32
N PHE A 327 8.50 8.06 -4.42
CA PHE A 327 7.99 9.20 -5.18
C PHE A 327 7.97 8.86 -6.66
N ASP A 328 7.01 9.42 -7.40
CA ASP A 328 7.01 9.32 -8.85
C ASP A 328 8.09 10.20 -9.50
N GLY A 329 8.20 10.14 -10.83
CA GLY A 329 9.18 10.91 -11.59
C GLY A 329 8.98 12.43 -11.49
N SER A 330 7.76 12.89 -11.20
CA SER A 330 7.43 14.30 -10.99
C SER A 330 7.71 14.79 -9.56
N GLY A 331 8.07 13.90 -8.64
CA GLY A 331 8.35 14.20 -7.24
C GLY A 331 7.12 14.21 -6.35
N VAL A 332 6.00 13.63 -6.79
CA VAL A 332 4.81 13.41 -5.98
C VAL A 332 4.98 12.13 -5.16
N PHE A 333 4.59 12.16 -3.89
CA PHE A 333 4.58 10.98 -3.03
C PHE A 333 3.73 9.87 -3.65
N PHE A 334 4.28 8.66 -3.74
CA PHE A 334 3.56 7.49 -4.26
C PHE A 334 2.72 6.85 -3.15
N GLY A 335 1.89 7.67 -2.51
CA GLY A 335 1.11 7.32 -1.32
C GLY A 335 -0.07 6.40 -1.59
N SER A 336 -0.28 6.00 -2.84
CA SER A 336 -1.25 4.94 -3.15
C SER A 336 -0.72 3.54 -2.88
N SER A 337 0.63 3.31 -2.97
CA SER A 337 1.16 1.95 -3.08
C SER A 337 2.53 1.71 -2.44
N TYR A 338 3.42 2.70 -2.32
CA TYR A 338 4.83 2.43 -2.02
C TYR A 338 5.37 3.18 -0.80
N VAL A 339 5.13 2.57 0.35
CA VAL A 339 5.84 2.82 1.61
C VAL A 339 6.53 1.52 2.00
N TYR A 340 7.76 1.61 2.46
CA TYR A 340 8.51 0.50 3.02
C TYR A 340 8.85 0.79 4.48
N ALA A 341 8.55 -0.14 5.37
CA ALA A 341 8.89 -0.02 6.78
C ALA A 341 8.97 -1.42 7.43
N PRO A 342 9.67 -1.58 8.56
CA PRO A 342 9.58 -2.78 9.38
C PRO A 342 8.16 -2.98 9.93
N ALA A 343 7.78 -4.24 10.19
CA ALA A 343 6.45 -4.57 10.73
C ALA A 343 6.16 -3.83 12.05
N ARG A 344 7.17 -3.62 12.90
CA ARG A 344 7.03 -2.82 14.14
C ARG A 344 6.70 -1.36 13.88
N THR A 345 7.26 -0.75 12.83
CA THR A 345 6.95 0.62 12.43
C THR A 345 5.50 0.73 11.95
N TYR A 346 5.00 -0.26 11.20
CA TYR A 346 3.58 -0.35 10.86
C TYR A 346 2.69 -0.54 12.09
N ALA A 347 3.15 -1.28 13.10
CA ALA A 347 2.42 -1.43 14.36
C ALA A 347 2.32 -0.10 15.12
N ARG A 348 3.39 0.70 15.17
CA ARG A 348 3.37 2.06 15.74
C ARG A 348 2.43 3.00 14.99
N PHE A 349 2.37 2.88 13.66
CA PHE A 349 1.37 3.60 12.88
C PHE A 349 -0.05 3.18 13.27
N GLY A 350 -0.30 1.91 13.52
CA GLY A 350 -1.58 1.42 14.07
C GLY A 350 -1.88 1.99 15.46
N GLU A 351 -0.89 2.06 16.35
CA GLU A 351 -1.03 2.67 17.68
C GLU A 351 -1.38 4.16 17.62
N LEU A 352 -0.83 4.92 16.67
CA LEU A 352 -1.22 6.32 16.45
C LEU A 352 -2.74 6.44 16.21
N TYR A 353 -3.29 5.56 15.39
CA TYR A 353 -4.73 5.54 15.11
C TYR A 353 -5.56 4.95 16.27
N LEU A 354 -5.00 3.99 16.99
CA LEU A 354 -5.63 3.45 18.20
C LEU A 354 -5.83 4.55 19.27
N HIS A 355 -4.89 5.48 19.36
CA HIS A 355 -4.90 6.61 20.32
C HIS A 355 -5.45 7.92 19.73
N ASP A 356 -6.35 7.86 18.75
CA ASP A 356 -6.98 9.03 18.12
C ASP A 356 -5.97 10.10 17.66
N GLY A 357 -4.85 9.68 17.09
CA GLY A 357 -3.83 10.57 16.54
C GLY A 357 -2.95 11.27 17.57
N VAL A 358 -2.88 10.74 18.79
CA VAL A 358 -1.94 11.19 19.83
C VAL A 358 -0.72 10.28 19.85
N ALA A 359 0.46 10.86 19.72
CA ALA A 359 1.73 10.18 19.78
C ALA A 359 2.10 9.70 21.18
N PRO A 360 3.05 8.77 21.37
CA PRO A 360 3.46 8.26 22.68
C PRO A 360 3.94 9.33 23.66
N ASN A 361 4.50 10.43 23.16
CA ASN A 361 4.94 11.58 23.98
C ASN A 361 3.80 12.52 24.39
N GLY A 362 2.53 12.20 24.04
CA GLY A 362 1.36 13.01 24.30
C GLY A 362 1.08 14.12 23.27
N GLN A 363 1.92 14.26 22.25
CA GLN A 363 1.71 15.22 21.17
C GLN A 363 0.54 14.79 20.29
N ARG A 364 -0.44 15.68 20.05
CA ARG A 364 -1.49 15.43 19.07
C ARG A 364 -0.98 15.69 17.65
N ILE A 365 -0.95 14.65 16.85
CA ILE A 365 -0.50 14.67 15.45
C ILE A 365 -1.69 14.87 14.51
N LEU A 366 -2.80 14.15 14.73
CA LEU A 366 -4.01 14.24 13.92
C LEU A 366 -5.08 15.10 14.61
N PRO A 367 -6.03 15.69 13.85
CA PRO A 367 -7.13 16.43 14.47
C PRO A 367 -7.94 15.55 15.43
N GLU A 368 -8.51 16.13 16.47
CA GLU A 368 -9.46 15.41 17.32
C GLU A 368 -10.65 14.89 16.48
N GLY A 369 -11.03 13.63 16.70
CA GLY A 369 -12.09 12.95 15.95
C GLY A 369 -11.73 12.54 14.52
N TRP A 370 -10.48 12.77 14.08
CA TRP A 370 -10.01 12.39 12.74
C TRP A 370 -10.14 10.88 12.48
N VAL A 371 -9.79 10.07 13.47
CA VAL A 371 -9.88 8.61 13.36
C VAL A 371 -11.34 8.17 13.24
N ALA A 372 -12.23 8.71 14.08
CA ALA A 372 -13.65 8.42 13.99
C ALA A 372 -14.26 8.84 12.64
N TRP A 373 -13.83 9.98 12.09
CA TRP A 373 -14.21 10.43 10.76
C TRP A 373 -13.65 9.51 9.67
N SER A 374 -12.39 9.11 9.76
CA SER A 374 -11.71 8.27 8.76
C SER A 374 -12.33 6.88 8.64
N ARG A 375 -12.73 6.25 9.76
CA ARG A 375 -13.30 4.89 9.76
C ARG A 375 -14.80 4.84 9.47
N ARG A 376 -15.49 5.96 9.32
CA ARG A 376 -16.93 5.98 9.00
C ARG A 376 -17.17 5.48 7.58
N SER A 377 -18.09 4.50 7.45
CA SER A 377 -18.49 3.91 6.18
C SER A 377 -18.89 4.95 5.13
N THR A 378 -18.45 4.75 3.90
CA THR A 378 -18.80 5.56 2.73
C THR A 378 -19.87 4.85 1.93
N LEU A 379 -21.01 5.47 1.70
CA LEU A 379 -22.12 4.94 0.88
C LEU A 379 -22.52 3.50 1.25
N GLY A 380 -22.38 3.12 2.53
CA GLY A 380 -22.70 1.79 3.02
C GLY A 380 -21.68 0.69 2.66
N THR A 381 -20.55 1.04 2.06
CA THR A 381 -19.46 0.12 1.76
C THR A 381 -18.60 -0.14 3.01
N PRO A 382 -17.77 -1.20 3.02
CA PRO A 382 -16.84 -1.45 4.13
C PRO A 382 -15.57 -0.59 4.02
N TYR A 383 -15.68 0.65 3.51
CA TYR A 383 -14.56 1.57 3.31
C TYR A 383 -14.91 2.97 3.84
N GLY A 384 -13.96 3.58 4.52
CA GLY A 384 -14.04 4.93 5.04
C GLY A 384 -13.23 5.91 4.20
N ALA A 385 -12.30 6.62 4.83
CA ALA A 385 -11.38 7.54 4.22
C ALA A 385 -9.94 7.02 4.39
N GLY A 386 -9.47 6.20 3.46
CA GLY A 386 -8.14 5.56 3.52
C GLY A 386 -8.07 4.33 4.43
N PHE A 387 -9.20 3.85 4.96
CA PHE A 387 -9.29 2.65 5.82
C PHE A 387 -10.49 1.80 5.46
N TRP A 388 -10.34 0.51 5.64
CA TRP A 388 -11.42 -0.47 5.64
C TRP A 388 -12.05 -0.52 7.04
N THR A 389 -13.36 -0.76 7.12
CA THR A 389 -14.09 -0.65 8.38
C THR A 389 -15.14 -1.75 8.55
N ASN A 390 -15.45 -2.06 9.81
CA ASN A 390 -16.58 -2.90 10.19
C ASN A 390 -17.86 -2.06 10.45
N ASP A 391 -17.78 -0.73 10.30
CA ASP A 391 -18.93 0.15 10.38
C ASP A 391 -19.82 0.03 9.12
N GLY A 392 -21.14 0.25 9.27
CA GLY A 392 -22.09 0.24 8.17
C GLY A 392 -22.69 -1.14 7.84
N PRO A 393 -23.57 -1.19 6.79
CA PRO A 393 -24.40 -2.36 6.50
C PRO A 393 -23.78 -3.41 5.58
N SER A 394 -22.46 -3.32 5.33
CA SER A 394 -21.76 -4.25 4.42
C SER A 394 -21.82 -5.69 4.90
N ARG A 395 -22.14 -6.64 4.01
CA ARG A 395 -22.14 -8.08 4.30
C ARG A 395 -20.74 -8.57 4.68
N VAL A 396 -19.69 -8.04 4.05
CA VAL A 396 -18.29 -8.41 4.35
C VAL A 396 -17.90 -7.92 5.74
N ALA A 397 -18.31 -6.70 6.12
CA ALA A 397 -18.10 -6.19 7.48
C ALA A 397 -18.86 -7.04 8.52
N ALA A 398 -20.12 -7.39 8.24
CA ALA A 398 -20.92 -8.25 9.11
C ALA A 398 -20.30 -9.65 9.27
N TRP A 399 -19.73 -10.21 8.20
CA TRP A 399 -19.02 -11.49 8.26
C TRP A 399 -17.80 -11.41 9.19
N ARG A 400 -16.94 -10.38 9.04
CA ARG A 400 -15.78 -10.18 9.92
C ARG A 400 -16.17 -10.07 11.38
N VAL A 401 -17.26 -9.31 11.68
CA VAL A 401 -17.76 -9.18 13.05
C VAL A 401 -18.25 -10.53 13.62
N ALA A 402 -18.98 -11.31 12.81
CA ALA A 402 -19.45 -12.62 13.21
C ALA A 402 -18.34 -13.63 13.50
N HIS A 403 -17.14 -13.42 12.93
CA HIS A 403 -15.97 -14.30 13.10
C HIS A 403 -14.94 -13.76 14.10
N GLY A 404 -15.26 -12.70 14.85
CA GLY A 404 -14.43 -12.25 15.98
C GLY A 404 -13.61 -10.99 15.76
N PHE A 405 -13.75 -10.32 14.61
CA PHE A 405 -13.16 -8.99 14.45
C PHE A 405 -14.17 -7.92 14.91
N PRO A 406 -13.95 -7.24 16.06
CA PRO A 406 -14.94 -6.36 16.69
C PRO A 406 -15.53 -5.29 15.76
N LYS A 407 -16.77 -4.86 16.09
CA LYS A 407 -17.50 -3.90 15.26
C LYS A 407 -16.81 -2.53 15.14
N ASP A 408 -16.10 -2.11 16.18
CA ASP A 408 -15.33 -0.87 16.19
C ASP A 408 -13.96 -1.03 15.51
N GLY A 409 -13.62 -2.25 15.06
CA GLY A 409 -12.40 -2.55 14.34
C GLY A 409 -12.38 -1.95 12.94
N PHE A 410 -11.22 -1.47 12.55
CA PHE A 410 -10.92 -0.96 11.21
C PHE A 410 -9.48 -1.30 10.84
N PHE A 411 -9.12 -1.19 9.56
CA PHE A 411 -7.80 -1.61 9.12
C PHE A 411 -7.33 -0.91 7.85
N ALA A 412 -6.03 -0.70 7.74
CA ALA A 412 -5.36 -0.43 6.49
C ALA A 412 -5.15 -1.75 5.73
N SER A 413 -5.34 -1.76 4.41
CA SER A 413 -5.17 -2.97 3.60
C SER A 413 -4.46 -2.67 2.29
N GLY A 414 -3.54 -3.55 1.92
CA GLY A 414 -2.81 -3.53 0.66
C GLY A 414 -2.90 -4.86 -0.09
N PHE A 415 -2.56 -4.81 -1.36
CA PHE A 415 -2.54 -5.97 -2.25
C PHE A 415 -1.70 -7.11 -1.65
N LEU A 416 -2.04 -8.35 -1.95
CA LEU A 416 -1.40 -9.56 -1.44
C LEU A 416 -1.43 -9.71 0.09
N GLY A 417 -2.39 -9.05 0.77
CA GLY A 417 -2.63 -9.27 2.18
C GLY A 417 -1.77 -8.44 3.13
N GLN A 418 -1.28 -7.27 2.74
CA GLN A 418 -0.67 -6.33 3.68
C GLN A 418 -1.74 -5.71 4.55
N ARG A 419 -1.66 -5.82 5.88
CA ARG A 419 -2.72 -5.32 6.76
C ARG A 419 -2.20 -4.79 8.08
N ILE A 420 -2.85 -3.71 8.56
CA ILE A 420 -2.71 -3.16 9.90
C ILE A 420 -4.11 -3.08 10.48
N TYR A 421 -4.47 -4.03 11.34
CA TYR A 421 -5.73 -4.07 12.05
C TYR A 421 -5.66 -3.28 13.34
N ILE A 422 -6.70 -2.50 13.63
CA ILE A 422 -6.80 -1.62 14.79
C ILE A 422 -8.14 -1.90 15.47
N VAL A 423 -8.11 -2.28 16.74
CA VAL A 423 -9.28 -2.66 17.53
C VAL A 423 -9.33 -1.83 18.79
N PRO A 424 -10.04 -0.67 18.78
CA PRO A 424 -10.05 0.26 19.90
C PRO A 424 -10.59 -0.33 21.20
N SER A 425 -11.68 -1.10 21.15
CA SER A 425 -12.28 -1.74 22.33
C SER A 425 -11.35 -2.71 23.04
N GLU A 426 -10.34 -3.24 22.33
CA GLU A 426 -9.42 -4.25 22.84
C GLU A 426 -7.99 -3.71 23.06
N GLN A 427 -7.77 -2.42 22.81
CA GLN A 427 -6.43 -1.82 22.81
C GLN A 427 -5.42 -2.69 22.06
N LEU A 428 -5.81 -3.11 20.85
CA LEU A 428 -5.10 -4.11 20.05
C LEU A 428 -4.76 -3.57 18.67
N VAL A 429 -3.51 -3.80 18.25
CA VAL A 429 -3.05 -3.65 16.86
C VAL A 429 -2.46 -4.97 16.39
N VAL A 430 -2.88 -5.44 15.22
CA VAL A 430 -2.30 -6.63 14.57
C VAL A 430 -1.79 -6.22 13.20
N VAL A 431 -0.52 -6.43 12.97
CA VAL A 431 0.14 -6.21 11.67
C VAL A 431 0.42 -7.57 11.05
N ARG A 432 0.05 -7.72 9.79
CA ARG A 432 0.34 -8.90 9.01
C ARG A 432 0.76 -8.50 7.61
N PHE A 433 1.91 -8.96 7.15
CA PHE A 433 2.48 -8.70 5.84
C PHE A 433 2.93 -10.01 5.17
N GLY A 434 2.73 -10.10 3.87
CA GLY A 434 3.08 -11.30 3.09
C GLY A 434 2.72 -11.15 1.62
N TYR A 435 2.74 -12.28 0.87
CA TYR A 435 2.39 -12.31 -0.55
C TYR A 435 1.25 -13.30 -0.81
N SER A 436 0.20 -13.21 0.01
CA SER A 436 -0.97 -14.11 -0.05
C SER A 436 -1.72 -14.00 -1.36
N ARG A 437 -2.25 -15.12 -1.81
CA ARG A 437 -2.93 -15.24 -3.09
C ARG A 437 -4.45 -15.18 -2.92
N PRO A 438 -5.20 -14.85 -4.01
CA PRO A 438 -6.65 -14.94 -3.99
C PRO A 438 -7.13 -16.37 -3.64
N PRO A 439 -8.40 -16.55 -3.18
CA PRO A 439 -9.48 -15.54 -3.33
C PRO A 439 -9.58 -14.49 -2.22
N ASP A 440 -9.11 -14.79 -1.00
CA ASP A 440 -9.34 -13.95 0.18
C ASP A 440 -8.08 -13.23 0.70
N PHE A 441 -6.91 -13.54 0.10
CA PHE A 441 -5.61 -12.98 0.52
C PHE A 441 -5.32 -13.15 2.02
N GLY A 442 -5.78 -14.26 2.63
CA GLY A 442 -5.53 -14.63 4.03
C GLY A 442 -6.39 -13.87 5.05
N ILE A 443 -7.50 -13.24 4.67
CA ILE A 443 -8.33 -12.47 5.62
C ILE A 443 -9.05 -13.35 6.64
N GLU A 444 -9.38 -14.60 6.29
CA GLU A 444 -10.01 -15.55 7.21
C GLU A 444 -9.06 -15.91 8.35
N ASP A 445 -7.81 -16.22 8.03
CA ASP A 445 -6.76 -16.49 9.02
C ASP A 445 -6.46 -15.28 9.90
N ASP A 446 -6.44 -14.08 9.30
CA ASP A 446 -6.20 -12.84 10.03
C ASP A 446 -7.31 -12.57 11.05
N VAL A 447 -8.57 -12.80 10.69
CA VAL A 447 -9.71 -12.64 11.61
C VAL A 447 -9.64 -13.66 12.76
N ALA A 448 -9.24 -14.91 12.48
CA ALA A 448 -9.02 -15.92 13.51
C ALA A 448 -7.84 -15.54 14.44
N LEU A 449 -6.75 -14.99 13.88
CA LEU A 449 -5.62 -14.46 14.65
C LEU A 449 -6.03 -13.32 15.58
N ILE A 450 -6.84 -12.37 15.08
CA ILE A 450 -7.38 -11.25 15.88
C ILE A 450 -8.20 -11.81 17.05
N ALA A 451 -9.10 -12.77 16.80
CA ALA A 451 -9.90 -13.40 17.85
C ALA A 451 -9.01 -14.06 18.92
N ALA A 452 -7.96 -14.78 18.52
CA ALA A 452 -7.00 -15.38 19.45
C ALA A 452 -6.23 -14.30 20.24
N ALA A 453 -5.79 -13.20 19.58
CA ALA A 453 -5.07 -12.11 20.22
C ALA A 453 -5.93 -11.35 21.26
N ILE A 454 -7.23 -11.22 21.02
CA ILE A 454 -8.17 -10.61 21.97
C ILE A 454 -8.20 -11.42 23.29
N HIS A 455 -8.20 -12.75 23.19
CA HIS A 455 -8.27 -13.64 24.34
C HIS A 455 -6.91 -13.94 24.98
N ALA A 456 -5.81 -13.61 24.31
CA ALA A 456 -4.49 -13.84 24.85
C ALA A 456 -4.29 -13.12 26.18
N THR A 457 -3.96 -13.87 27.22
CA THR A 457 -3.51 -13.27 28.48
C THR A 457 -2.22 -12.50 28.21
N HIS A 458 -2.08 -11.34 28.83
CA HIS A 458 -0.84 -10.55 28.77
C HIS A 458 0.28 -11.49 29.21
N GLY A 459 1.13 -11.91 28.27
CA GLY A 459 2.32 -12.64 28.62
C GLY A 459 3.06 -11.82 29.66
N GLN A 460 3.18 -12.33 30.88
CA GLN A 460 4.12 -11.77 31.82
C GLN A 460 5.46 -11.80 31.09
N VAL A 461 5.93 -10.66 30.63
CA VAL A 461 7.37 -10.47 30.37
C VAL A 461 8.01 -10.79 31.69
N LYS A 462 8.49 -12.00 31.89
CA LYS A 462 9.35 -12.33 33.01
C LYS A 462 10.60 -11.48 32.77
N ASP A 463 10.64 -10.40 33.52
CA ASP A 463 11.84 -9.59 33.65
C ASP A 463 12.95 -10.54 34.12
N VAL A 464 13.81 -10.99 33.23
CA VAL A 464 14.98 -11.83 33.52
C VAL A 464 16.03 -11.02 34.30
N ALA A 465 15.73 -9.78 34.65
CA ALA A 465 16.62 -8.86 35.35
C ALA A 465 16.57 -8.95 36.91
N THR A 466 15.72 -9.81 37.50
CA THR A 466 15.61 -9.84 38.98
C THR A 466 15.91 -11.23 39.56
N GLN A 467 16.96 -11.88 39.08
CA GLN A 467 17.65 -12.96 39.80
C GLN A 467 19.16 -12.77 39.70
N ARG A 468 19.69 -11.87 40.51
CA ARG A 468 21.05 -11.88 41.05
C ARG A 468 21.00 -11.42 42.49
#